data_552b9de77b6390c3434b3eae03ad4261
#
_entry.id   552b9de77b6390c3434b3eae03ad4261
#
_cell.length_a   1.000
_cell.length_b   1.000
_cell.length_c   1.000
_cell.angle_alpha   90.00
_cell.angle_beta   90.00
_cell.angle_gamma   90.00
#
_symmetry.space_group_name_H-M   'P 1'
#
loop_
_entity.id
_entity.type
_entity.pdbx_description
1 polymer ?
#
loop_
_entity_poly.entity_id
_entity_poly.type
_entity_poly.pdbx_seq_one_letter_code
_entity_poly.pdbx_strand_id
1 'polypeptide(L)'
;MRHLRGLVVVVVLAAVAGGCAGRTSNVLGRAVTLVPSEDGAPKAKGELLAVDRGRIWVRTKDGVRDIDPAALREVRVRRHNYTGGWAVRWGLVGGLASGTAMAVACSSVEGNSGGGCAKGGAIWGSLWVLAGFLAAPSLNASSQLFLDPQSERLNLYARLPAGLPDGVDPKLLIQGPPAPR
;
A
#
# COMPACT_ATOMS: atom_id res chain seq x y z
N MET A 1 -36.47 -18.13 -6.41
CA MET A 1 -35.96 -17.24 -5.33
C MET A 1 -34.90 -17.88 -4.41
N ARG A 2 -34.91 -19.18 -4.11
CA ARG A 2 -33.87 -19.86 -3.29
C ARG A 2 -32.46 -19.81 -3.90
N HIS A 3 -32.33 -19.93 -5.22
CA HIS A 3 -31.03 -19.90 -5.91
C HIS A 3 -30.34 -18.54 -5.88
N LEU A 4 -31.12 -17.44 -5.89
CA LEU A 4 -30.57 -16.09 -5.83
C LEU A 4 -29.93 -15.77 -4.46
N ARG A 5 -30.52 -16.30 -3.37
CA ARG A 5 -29.96 -16.15 -2.02
C ARG A 5 -28.63 -16.86 -1.87
N GLY A 6 -28.49 -18.07 -2.46
CA GLY A 6 -27.22 -18.80 -2.47
C GLY A 6 -26.13 -18.06 -3.21
N LEU A 7 -26.45 -17.46 -4.36
CA LEU A 7 -25.48 -16.73 -5.17
C LEU A 7 -24.93 -15.49 -4.45
N VAL A 8 -25.80 -14.72 -3.77
CA VAL A 8 -25.38 -13.52 -3.00
C VAL A 8 -24.44 -13.90 -1.85
N VAL A 9 -24.74 -14.97 -1.13
CA VAL A 9 -23.88 -15.44 -0.03
C VAL A 9 -22.52 -15.89 -0.55
N VAL A 10 -22.47 -16.59 -1.68
CA VAL A 10 -21.21 -17.04 -2.29
C VAL A 10 -20.38 -15.86 -2.76
N VAL A 11 -20.99 -14.85 -3.38
CA VAL A 11 -20.27 -13.63 -3.85
C VAL A 11 -19.71 -12.84 -2.67
N VAL A 12 -20.45 -12.68 -1.58
CA VAL A 12 -19.99 -12.00 -0.37
C VAL A 12 -18.84 -12.75 0.28
N LEU A 13 -18.96 -14.09 0.40
CA LEU A 13 -17.88 -14.93 0.96
C LEU A 13 -16.63 -14.91 0.07
N ALA A 14 -16.77 -14.94 -1.25
CA ALA A 14 -15.65 -14.84 -2.18
C ALA A 14 -14.96 -13.45 -2.10
N ALA A 15 -15.72 -12.38 -1.93
CA ALA A 15 -15.16 -11.03 -1.75
C ALA A 15 -14.39 -10.91 -0.43
N VAL A 16 -14.88 -11.51 0.65
CA VAL A 16 -14.21 -11.52 1.96
C VAL A 16 -12.97 -12.43 1.94
N ALA A 17 -13.06 -13.61 1.32
CA ALA A 17 -11.93 -14.52 1.21
C ALA A 17 -10.80 -13.98 0.30
N GLY A 18 -11.14 -13.30 -0.78
CA GLY A 18 -10.18 -12.65 -1.67
C GLY A 18 -9.42 -11.49 -1.02
N GLY A 19 -9.99 -10.88 0.04
CA GLY A 19 -9.34 -9.81 0.80
C GLY A 19 -8.20 -10.29 1.72
N CYS A 20 -8.18 -11.56 2.08
CA CYS A 20 -7.18 -12.13 3.01
C CYS A 20 -5.91 -12.63 2.34
N ALA A 21 -5.82 -12.63 1.01
CA ALA A 21 -4.58 -12.93 0.30
C ALA A 21 -3.57 -11.78 0.50
N GLY A 22 -3.14 -11.60 1.73
CA GLY A 22 -2.02 -10.76 2.11
C GLY A 22 -0.80 -11.24 1.34
N ARG A 23 -0.49 -10.57 0.24
CA ARG A 23 0.76 -10.74 -0.48
C ARG A 23 1.86 -10.48 0.54
N THR A 24 2.51 -11.54 1.03
CA THR A 24 3.76 -11.45 1.77
C THR A 24 4.75 -10.77 0.82
N SER A 25 4.78 -9.45 0.89
CA SER A 25 5.80 -8.69 0.16
C SER A 25 7.12 -9.04 0.80
N ASN A 26 8.03 -9.63 0.00
CA ASN A 26 9.41 -9.77 0.41
C ASN A 26 9.87 -8.46 1.05
N VAL A 27 10.33 -8.55 2.27
CA VAL A 27 10.70 -7.40 3.11
C VAL A 27 11.87 -6.64 2.50
N LEU A 28 12.64 -7.29 1.64
CA LEU A 28 13.85 -6.79 1.01
C LEU A 28 13.53 -5.83 -0.15
N GLY A 29 14.26 -4.73 -0.22
CA GLY A 29 14.13 -3.74 -1.29
C GLY A 29 12.91 -2.83 -1.13
N ARG A 30 12.73 -2.25 0.04
CA ARG A 30 11.61 -1.33 0.31
C ARG A 30 11.72 -0.03 -0.48
N ALA A 31 10.56 0.49 -0.88
CA ALA A 31 10.49 1.82 -1.46
C ALA A 31 10.85 2.87 -0.41
N VAL A 32 11.79 3.74 -0.76
CA VAL A 32 12.24 4.84 0.08
C VAL A 32 12.03 6.18 -0.59
N THR A 33 11.83 7.20 0.23
CA THR A 33 11.89 8.60 -0.18
C THR A 33 13.00 9.27 0.62
N LEU A 34 14.00 9.77 -0.07
CA LEU A 34 15.13 10.48 0.49
C LEU A 34 14.81 11.97 0.53
N VAL A 35 14.91 12.55 1.71
CA VAL A 35 14.66 13.99 1.92
C VAL A 35 16.01 14.66 2.12
N PRO A 36 16.44 15.53 1.19
CA PRO A 36 17.70 16.25 1.32
C PRO A 36 17.72 17.17 2.54
N SER A 37 18.91 17.45 3.05
CA SER A 37 19.13 18.45 4.11
C SER A 37 18.94 19.86 3.60
N GLU A 38 19.23 20.11 2.32
CA GLU A 38 19.05 21.40 1.66
C GLU A 38 17.57 21.63 1.35
N ASP A 39 17.04 22.76 1.84
CA ASP A 39 15.65 23.14 1.61
C ASP A 39 15.42 23.51 0.13
N GLY A 40 14.38 22.89 -0.45
CA GLY A 40 14.06 23.09 -1.88
C GLY A 40 14.68 22.05 -2.81
N ALA A 41 15.65 21.25 -2.38
CA ALA A 41 16.20 20.19 -3.19
C ALA A 41 15.17 19.08 -3.47
N PRO A 42 15.15 18.50 -4.69
CA PRO A 42 14.16 17.51 -5.07
C PRO A 42 14.31 16.21 -4.27
N LYS A 43 13.20 15.73 -3.71
CA LYS A 43 13.15 14.44 -3.01
C LYS A 43 13.37 13.30 -4.00
N ALA A 44 14.36 12.46 -3.74
CA ALA A 44 14.59 11.26 -4.53
C ALA A 44 13.70 10.11 -4.03
N LYS A 45 13.08 9.39 -4.96
CA LYS A 45 12.25 8.21 -4.66
C LYS A 45 12.83 7.00 -5.39
N GLY A 46 12.89 5.87 -4.69
CA GLY A 46 13.42 4.66 -5.28
C GLY A 46 13.27 3.45 -4.38
N GLU A 47 13.93 2.36 -4.77
CA GLU A 47 14.08 1.13 -3.99
C GLU A 47 15.42 1.17 -3.26
N LEU A 48 15.43 0.90 -1.97
CA LEU A 48 16.65 0.80 -1.17
C LEU A 48 17.38 -0.50 -1.52
N LEU A 49 18.54 -0.39 -2.15
CA LEU A 49 19.34 -1.55 -2.55
C LEU A 49 20.27 -2.01 -1.42
N ALA A 50 21.07 -1.10 -0.92
CA ALA A 50 22.05 -1.38 0.12
C ALA A 50 22.40 -0.11 0.90
N VAL A 51 22.89 -0.30 2.11
CA VAL A 51 23.62 0.71 2.86
C VAL A 51 24.99 0.11 3.15
N ASP A 52 26.01 0.64 2.51
CA ASP A 52 27.36 0.08 2.57
C ASP A 52 28.42 1.17 2.51
N ARG A 53 29.49 1.02 3.29
CA ARG A 53 30.67 1.92 3.32
C ARG A 53 30.30 3.40 3.48
N GLY A 54 29.28 3.68 4.32
CA GLY A 54 28.82 5.04 4.55
C GLY A 54 28.05 5.66 3.38
N ARG A 55 27.55 4.86 2.46
CA ARG A 55 26.74 5.30 1.30
C ARG A 55 25.40 4.58 1.28
N ILE A 56 24.37 5.28 0.81
CA ILE A 56 23.02 4.73 0.59
C ILE A 56 22.83 4.51 -0.90
N TRP A 57 22.64 3.27 -1.29
CA TRP A 57 22.42 2.87 -2.68
C TRP A 57 20.94 2.72 -2.96
N VAL A 58 20.42 3.51 -3.91
CA VAL A 58 18.99 3.53 -4.24
C VAL A 58 18.81 3.39 -5.74
N ARG A 59 17.90 2.48 -6.14
CA ARG A 59 17.43 2.37 -7.52
C ARG A 59 16.32 3.39 -7.72
N THR A 60 16.58 4.37 -8.55
CA THR A 60 15.61 5.35 -9.03
C THR A 60 15.10 4.96 -10.41
N LYS A 61 14.21 5.77 -11.00
CA LYS A 61 13.77 5.59 -12.38
C LYS A 61 14.92 5.77 -13.40
N ASP A 62 15.87 6.59 -13.05
CA ASP A 62 16.99 6.98 -13.91
C ASP A 62 18.22 6.08 -13.74
N GLY A 63 18.13 5.08 -12.85
CA GLY A 63 19.21 4.15 -12.56
C GLY A 63 19.55 4.05 -11.08
N VAL A 64 20.69 3.42 -10.80
CA VAL A 64 21.21 3.34 -9.42
C VAL A 64 22.01 4.59 -9.11
N ARG A 65 21.74 5.14 -7.94
CA ARG A 65 22.45 6.31 -7.38
C ARG A 65 23.02 5.95 -6.02
N ASP A 66 24.22 6.42 -5.78
CA ASP A 66 24.82 6.46 -4.46
C ASP A 66 24.58 7.84 -3.85
N ILE A 67 24.22 7.88 -2.59
CA ILE A 67 23.86 9.10 -1.90
C ILE A 67 24.57 9.11 -0.56
N ASP A 68 25.17 10.25 -0.25
CA ASP A 68 25.80 10.47 1.05
C ASP A 68 24.71 10.65 2.13
N PRO A 69 24.71 9.85 3.20
CA PRO A 69 23.80 10.04 4.31
C PRO A 69 23.86 11.45 4.92
N ALA A 70 25.03 12.10 4.94
CA ALA A 70 25.21 13.45 5.47
C ALA A 70 24.45 14.51 4.66
N ALA A 71 24.18 14.26 3.39
CA ALA A 71 23.41 15.13 2.54
C ALA A 71 21.88 14.99 2.74
N LEU A 72 21.44 14.06 3.60
CA LEU A 72 20.04 13.77 3.84
C LEU A 72 19.61 14.21 5.24
N ARG A 73 18.43 14.82 5.33
CA ARG A 73 17.78 15.15 6.59
C ARG A 73 17.06 13.94 7.17
N GLU A 74 16.41 13.14 6.34
CA GLU A 74 15.68 11.94 6.75
C GLU A 74 15.48 10.95 5.61
N VAL A 75 15.32 9.68 5.95
CA VAL A 75 14.94 8.63 5.03
C VAL A 75 13.55 8.11 5.42
N ARG A 76 12.60 8.22 4.53
CA ARG A 76 11.23 7.71 4.71
C ARG A 76 11.14 6.35 4.06
N VAL A 77 11.04 5.32 4.86
CA VAL A 77 10.89 3.94 4.38
C VAL A 77 9.42 3.57 4.38
N ARG A 78 8.91 3.01 3.27
CA ARG A 78 7.55 2.49 3.22
C ARG A 78 7.47 1.18 3.98
N ARG A 79 6.77 1.18 5.11
CA ARG A 79 6.63 0.03 5.99
C ARG A 79 5.65 -1.03 5.47
N HIS A 80 4.54 -0.58 4.88
CA HIS A 80 3.48 -1.45 4.39
C HIS A 80 3.04 -1.07 2.98
N ASN A 81 2.55 -2.05 2.22
CA ASN A 81 1.96 -1.82 0.91
C ASN A 81 0.53 -1.24 1.00
N TYR A 82 -0.05 -1.21 2.20
CA TYR A 82 -1.34 -0.61 2.45
C TYR A 82 -1.20 0.90 2.47
N THR A 83 -1.69 1.53 1.41
CA THR A 83 -1.73 2.99 1.27
C THR A 83 -3.14 3.49 1.53
N GLY A 84 -3.29 4.81 1.73
CA GLY A 84 -4.62 5.41 1.78
C GLY A 84 -5.46 5.12 0.54
N GLY A 85 -4.82 5.01 -0.63
CA GLY A 85 -5.49 4.59 -1.86
C GLY A 85 -6.06 3.17 -1.80
N TRP A 86 -5.44 2.27 -1.04
CA TRP A 86 -5.98 0.95 -0.76
C TRP A 86 -7.28 1.06 0.08
N ALA A 87 -7.27 1.87 1.14
CA ALA A 87 -8.45 2.09 1.97
C ALA A 87 -9.62 2.67 1.18
N VAL A 88 -9.37 3.63 0.30
CA VAL A 88 -10.39 4.19 -0.58
C VAL A 88 -10.96 3.14 -1.53
N ARG A 89 -10.10 2.32 -2.17
CA ARG A 89 -10.55 1.25 -3.06
C ARG A 89 -11.41 0.22 -2.33
N TRP A 90 -10.98 -0.20 -1.14
CA TRP A 90 -11.77 -1.13 -0.34
C TRP A 90 -13.04 -0.52 0.22
N GLY A 91 -13.03 0.77 0.56
CA GLY A 91 -14.24 1.51 0.89
C GLY A 91 -15.25 1.50 -0.25
N LEU A 92 -14.79 1.76 -1.49
CA LEU A 92 -15.65 1.73 -2.69
C LEU A 92 -16.19 0.33 -2.97
N VAL A 93 -15.32 -0.68 -3.05
CA VAL A 93 -15.71 -2.07 -3.33
C VAL A 93 -16.62 -2.61 -2.22
N GLY A 94 -16.24 -2.41 -0.95
CA GLY A 94 -17.03 -2.80 0.21
C GLY A 94 -18.37 -2.08 0.28
N GLY A 95 -18.41 -0.80 -0.05
CA GLY A 95 -19.62 0.00 -0.10
C GLY A 95 -20.59 -0.49 -1.17
N LEU A 96 -20.12 -0.73 -2.39
CA LEU A 96 -20.93 -1.28 -3.45
C LEU A 96 -21.47 -2.68 -3.12
N ALA A 97 -20.58 -3.57 -2.67
CA ALA A 97 -20.98 -4.95 -2.35
C ALA A 97 -21.95 -5.01 -1.17
N SER A 98 -21.66 -4.33 -0.06
CA SER A 98 -22.52 -4.35 1.13
C SER A 98 -23.83 -3.57 0.92
N GLY A 99 -23.78 -2.45 0.20
CA GLY A 99 -24.96 -1.66 -0.13
C GLY A 99 -25.95 -2.42 -1.02
N THR A 100 -25.45 -3.10 -2.06
CA THR A 100 -26.28 -3.94 -2.92
C THR A 100 -26.83 -5.15 -2.18
N ALA A 101 -26.01 -5.83 -1.36
CA ALA A 101 -26.48 -6.94 -0.55
C ALA A 101 -27.59 -6.53 0.41
N MET A 102 -27.45 -5.37 1.06
CA MET A 102 -28.46 -4.80 1.96
C MET A 102 -29.77 -4.49 1.23
N ALA A 103 -29.68 -3.86 0.05
CA ALA A 103 -30.84 -3.53 -0.76
C ALA A 103 -31.62 -4.79 -1.20
N VAL A 104 -30.88 -5.83 -1.66
CA VAL A 104 -31.46 -7.11 -2.06
C VAL A 104 -32.09 -7.85 -0.88
N ALA A 105 -31.38 -7.91 0.25
CA ALA A 105 -31.91 -8.57 1.45
C ALA A 105 -33.19 -7.90 1.97
N CYS A 106 -33.19 -6.56 2.00
CA CYS A 106 -34.38 -5.80 2.40
C CYS A 106 -35.55 -6.03 1.46
N SER A 107 -35.35 -6.02 0.13
CA SER A 107 -36.40 -6.20 -0.85
C SER A 107 -36.99 -7.62 -0.90
N SER A 108 -36.29 -8.58 -0.28
CA SER A 108 -36.77 -9.97 -0.18
C SER A 108 -37.74 -10.20 0.98
N VAL A 109 -37.95 -9.22 1.83
CA VAL A 109 -38.93 -9.25 2.93
C VAL A 109 -40.30 -8.76 2.41
N GLU A 110 -41.33 -9.56 2.65
CA GLU A 110 -42.69 -9.20 2.27
C GLU A 110 -43.15 -7.91 2.95
N GLY A 111 -43.78 -7.02 2.19
CA GLY A 111 -44.23 -5.72 2.67
C GLY A 111 -43.26 -4.57 2.53
N ASN A 112 -41.98 -4.81 2.17
CA ASN A 112 -41.01 -3.74 1.95
C ASN A 112 -41.06 -3.19 0.53
N SER A 113 -41.12 -1.85 0.41
CA SER A 113 -41.03 -1.19 -0.88
C SER A 113 -39.59 -1.25 -1.43
N GLY A 114 -39.41 -1.68 -2.68
CA GLY A 114 -38.08 -1.74 -3.30
C GLY A 114 -37.35 -0.40 -3.29
N GLY A 115 -38.08 0.72 -3.37
CA GLY A 115 -37.49 2.06 -3.28
C GLY A 115 -36.90 2.41 -1.91
N GLY A 116 -37.54 1.98 -0.82
CA GLY A 116 -37.01 2.14 0.53
C GLY A 116 -35.75 1.31 0.76
N CYS A 117 -35.74 0.07 0.29
CA CYS A 117 -34.60 -0.83 0.37
C CYS A 117 -33.39 -0.33 -0.43
N ALA A 118 -33.62 0.21 -1.63
CA ALA A 118 -32.55 0.82 -2.45
C ALA A 118 -31.92 2.03 -1.74
N LYS A 119 -32.73 2.91 -1.14
CA LYS A 119 -32.23 4.04 -0.35
C LYS A 119 -31.40 3.57 0.86
N GLY A 120 -31.88 2.58 1.62
CA GLY A 120 -31.15 1.98 2.74
C GLY A 120 -29.81 1.40 2.33
N GLY A 121 -29.77 0.65 1.22
CA GLY A 121 -28.54 0.12 0.66
C GLY A 121 -27.56 1.20 0.19
N ALA A 122 -28.07 2.28 -0.42
CA ALA A 122 -27.24 3.41 -0.82
C ALA A 122 -26.63 4.14 0.37
N ILE A 123 -27.40 4.39 1.44
CA ILE A 123 -26.90 5.01 2.68
C ILE A 123 -25.83 4.12 3.31
N TRP A 124 -26.07 2.84 3.46
CA TRP A 124 -25.13 1.89 4.02
C TRP A 124 -23.83 1.82 3.22
N GLY A 125 -23.94 1.71 1.88
CA GLY A 125 -22.79 1.71 0.99
C GLY A 125 -21.95 2.99 1.10
N SER A 126 -22.62 4.16 1.22
CA SER A 126 -21.97 5.46 1.37
C SER A 126 -21.14 5.56 2.66
N LEU A 127 -21.61 4.96 3.74
CA LEU A 127 -20.86 4.93 5.02
C LEU A 127 -19.54 4.18 4.89
N TRP A 128 -19.49 3.08 4.13
CA TRP A 128 -18.24 2.35 3.85
C TRP A 128 -17.27 3.18 3.02
N VAL A 129 -17.77 3.88 2.01
CA VAL A 129 -16.96 4.78 1.19
C VAL A 129 -16.36 5.88 2.05
N LEU A 130 -17.19 6.53 2.87
CA LEU A 130 -16.75 7.58 3.79
C LEU A 130 -15.70 7.05 4.79
N ALA A 131 -15.92 5.87 5.36
CA ALA A 131 -14.95 5.23 6.26
C ALA A 131 -13.60 4.99 5.58
N GLY A 132 -13.61 4.54 4.31
CA GLY A 132 -12.40 4.39 3.51
C GLY A 132 -11.64 5.70 3.32
N PHE A 133 -12.35 6.79 3.02
CA PHE A 133 -11.76 8.13 2.88
C PHE A 133 -11.19 8.65 4.20
N LEU A 134 -11.91 8.48 5.31
CA LEU A 134 -11.46 8.94 6.62
C LEU A 134 -10.26 8.14 7.13
N ALA A 135 -10.17 6.84 6.81
CA ALA A 135 -9.03 6.01 7.18
C ALA A 135 -7.77 6.26 6.32
N ALA A 136 -7.92 6.81 5.12
CA ALA A 136 -6.83 6.99 4.17
C ALA A 136 -5.64 7.82 4.71
N PRO A 137 -5.83 8.96 5.39
CA PRO A 137 -4.72 9.76 5.91
C PRO A 137 -3.93 9.02 6.99
N SER A 138 -4.61 8.35 7.92
CA SER A 138 -3.97 7.61 9.02
C SER A 138 -3.17 6.41 8.51
N LEU A 139 -3.68 5.68 7.52
CA LEU A 139 -2.96 4.58 6.87
C LEU A 139 -1.75 5.08 6.08
N ASN A 140 -1.83 6.22 5.42
CA ASN A 140 -0.67 6.82 4.77
C ASN A 140 0.40 7.24 5.78
N ALA A 141 0.02 7.85 6.88
CA ALA A 141 0.94 8.25 7.94
C ALA A 141 1.61 7.03 8.59
N SER A 142 0.84 6.00 8.96
CA SER A 142 1.36 4.77 9.58
C SER A 142 2.19 3.90 8.64
N SER A 143 2.04 4.07 7.32
CA SER A 143 2.79 3.30 6.32
C SER A 143 4.23 3.80 6.11
N GLN A 144 4.59 4.96 6.65
CA GLN A 144 5.92 5.54 6.53
C GLN A 144 6.66 5.45 7.86
N LEU A 145 7.88 4.93 7.79
CA LEU A 145 8.82 4.93 8.89
C LEU A 145 9.89 6.00 8.59
N PHE A 146 10.05 6.94 9.51
CA PHE A 146 11.07 7.98 9.43
C PHE A 146 12.34 7.46 10.11
N LEU A 147 13.44 7.39 9.40
CA LEU A 147 14.72 6.90 9.91
C LEU A 147 15.79 7.97 9.71
N ASP A 148 16.69 8.00 10.67
CA ASP A 148 17.95 8.73 10.54
C ASP A 148 18.75 8.10 9.39
N PRO A 149 19.29 8.92 8.46
CA PRO A 149 20.10 8.43 7.35
C PRO A 149 21.32 7.61 7.78
N GLN A 150 21.84 7.84 8.98
CA GLN A 150 22.98 7.13 9.53
C GLN A 150 22.60 5.87 10.35
N SER A 151 21.29 5.60 10.48
CA SER A 151 20.81 4.48 11.28
C SER A 151 21.13 3.13 10.63
N GLU A 152 21.76 2.23 11.34
CA GLU A 152 21.99 0.83 10.94
C GLU A 152 20.67 0.10 10.63
N ARG A 153 19.54 0.57 11.18
CA ARG A 153 18.22 0.00 10.91
C ARG A 153 17.80 0.11 9.44
N LEU A 154 18.42 0.99 8.66
CA LEU A 154 18.19 1.07 7.22
C LEU A 154 18.54 -0.24 6.51
N ASN A 155 19.57 -0.95 6.97
CA ASN A 155 19.97 -2.24 6.41
C ASN A 155 18.84 -3.28 6.45
N LEU A 156 17.98 -3.24 7.46
CA LEU A 156 16.84 -4.17 7.59
C LEU A 156 15.81 -4.01 6.46
N TYR A 157 15.82 -2.89 5.79
CA TYR A 157 14.87 -2.56 4.70
C TYR A 157 15.54 -2.60 3.33
N ALA A 158 16.85 -2.78 3.28
CA ALA A 158 17.62 -2.87 2.06
C ALA A 158 17.39 -4.22 1.36
N ARG A 159 17.49 -4.24 0.03
CA ARG A 159 17.47 -5.48 -0.76
C ARG A 159 18.67 -6.37 -0.44
N LEU A 160 19.79 -5.75 -0.18
CA LEU A 160 21.06 -6.39 0.20
C LEU A 160 21.45 -5.91 1.61
N PRO A 161 20.91 -6.52 2.67
CA PRO A 161 21.14 -6.07 4.05
C PRO A 161 22.57 -6.28 4.52
N ALA A 162 23.31 -7.19 3.90
CA ALA A 162 24.74 -7.42 4.16
C ALA A 162 25.68 -6.46 3.41
N GLY A 163 25.12 -5.50 2.68
CA GLY A 163 25.89 -4.60 1.81
C GLY A 163 25.99 -5.09 0.37
N LEU A 164 26.75 -4.36 -0.44
CA LEU A 164 27.03 -4.76 -1.81
C LEU A 164 28.09 -5.86 -1.83
N PRO A 165 27.90 -6.95 -2.61
CA PRO A 165 28.95 -7.94 -2.78
C PRO A 165 30.23 -7.32 -3.36
N ASP A 166 31.39 -7.76 -2.88
CA ASP A 166 32.66 -7.26 -3.38
C ASP A 166 32.81 -7.54 -4.89
N GLY A 167 33.26 -6.52 -5.62
CA GLY A 167 33.49 -6.60 -7.07
C GLY A 167 32.24 -6.49 -7.96
N VAL A 168 31.06 -6.35 -7.38
CA VAL A 168 29.82 -6.14 -8.16
C VAL A 168 29.62 -4.65 -8.41
N ASP A 169 29.58 -4.25 -9.68
CA ASP A 169 29.14 -2.89 -10.05
C ASP A 169 27.66 -2.74 -9.71
N PRO A 170 27.30 -1.80 -8.82
CA PRO A 170 25.92 -1.55 -8.45
C PRO A 170 25.01 -1.23 -9.63
N LYS A 171 25.57 -0.70 -10.72
CA LYS A 171 24.85 -0.41 -11.97
C LYS A 171 24.33 -1.68 -12.66
N LEU A 172 25.01 -2.82 -12.46
CA LEU A 172 24.56 -4.11 -12.99
C LEU A 172 23.35 -4.68 -12.24
N LEU A 173 23.07 -4.21 -11.04
CA LEU A 173 21.88 -4.62 -10.27
C LEU A 173 20.56 -4.09 -10.85
N ILE A 174 20.62 -3.29 -11.91
CA ILE A 174 19.45 -2.75 -12.61
C ILE A 174 18.68 -3.83 -13.38
N GLN A 175 19.32 -4.95 -13.75
CA GLN A 175 18.75 -5.97 -14.64
C GLN A 175 17.70 -6.89 -13.99
N GLY A 176 17.41 -6.76 -12.71
CA GLY A 176 16.30 -7.49 -12.08
C GLY A 176 14.94 -6.83 -12.35
N PRO A 177 13.83 -7.59 -12.37
CA PRO A 177 12.51 -7.02 -12.54
C PRO A 177 12.26 -5.95 -11.46
N PRO A 178 11.64 -4.81 -11.84
CA PRO A 178 11.30 -3.77 -10.87
C PRO A 178 10.41 -4.36 -9.79
N ALA A 179 10.59 -3.89 -8.54
CA ALA A 179 9.72 -4.29 -7.45
C ALA A 179 8.25 -4.02 -7.85
N PRO A 180 7.33 -4.96 -7.60
CA PRO A 180 5.92 -4.79 -7.94
C PRO A 180 5.38 -3.53 -7.28
N ARG A 181 4.69 -2.72 -8.08
CA ARG A 181 4.08 -1.43 -7.69
C ARG A 181 2.91 -1.63 -6.74
#